data_5e536acb56210e26945c055e1dece979
#
_entry.id   5e536acb56210e26945c055e1dece979
#
_cell.length_a   1.000
_cell.length_b   1.000
_cell.length_c   1.000
_cell.angle_alpha   90.00
_cell.angle_beta   90.00
_cell.angle_gamma   90.00
#
_symmetry.space_group_name_H-M   'P 1'
#
loop_
_entity.id
_entity.type
_entity.pdbx_description
1 polymer ?
#
loop_
_entity_poly.entity_id
_entity_poly.type
_entity_poly.pdbx_seq_one_letter_code
_entity_poly.pdbx_strand_id
1 'polypeptide(L)'
;MSHAKRAVVDADLLRLPLPKALEETVYTPHAGEFSRLFGDVPKDLAERGRAVRKAAGDAGAVIILKGEVDVISNGCRVRFNRSGCSSMTVGGTGDVLAGVTGGLLCRLPAFEAACAAVYAEGRAGEAASFEAGDGLMASDLLKEIAKVLWK
;
A
#
# COMPACT_ATOMS: atom_id res chain seq x y z
N MET A 1 3.74 -29.56 0.08
CA MET A 1 3.73 -28.17 -0.48
C MET A 1 3.23 -27.24 0.61
N SER A 2 4.08 -26.32 1.05
CA SER A 2 3.66 -25.25 1.96
C SER A 2 2.69 -24.35 1.19
N HIS A 3 1.42 -24.32 1.55
CA HIS A 3 0.48 -23.39 0.97
C HIS A 3 0.62 -22.09 1.72
N ALA A 4 1.17 -21.06 1.07
CA ALA A 4 1.15 -19.71 1.60
C ALA A 4 -0.30 -19.32 1.86
N LYS A 5 -0.57 -18.78 3.05
CA LYS A 5 -1.91 -18.30 3.43
C LYS A 5 -2.01 -16.79 3.32
N ARG A 6 -0.88 -16.12 3.25
CA ARG A 6 -0.75 -14.66 3.26
C ARG A 6 0.17 -14.21 2.14
N ALA A 7 -0.19 -13.13 1.45
CA ALA A 7 0.60 -12.56 0.37
C ALA A 7 0.45 -11.05 0.27
N VAL A 8 1.54 -10.40 -0.11
CA VAL A 8 1.52 -9.05 -0.69
C VAL A 8 1.87 -9.20 -2.16
N VAL A 9 1.09 -8.57 -3.02
CA VAL A 9 1.27 -8.62 -4.47
C VAL A 9 1.42 -7.20 -4.99
N ASP A 10 2.56 -6.92 -5.61
CA ASP A 10 2.94 -5.59 -6.12
C ASP A 10 3.53 -5.69 -7.53
N ALA A 11 3.69 -4.56 -8.17
CA ALA A 11 4.38 -4.38 -9.44
C ALA A 11 3.92 -5.34 -10.56
N ASP A 12 4.85 -6.01 -11.22
CA ASP A 12 4.57 -6.86 -12.40
C ASP A 12 3.62 -8.03 -12.16
N LEU A 13 3.38 -8.41 -10.90
CA LEU A 13 2.37 -9.42 -10.56
C LEU A 13 0.95 -8.85 -10.58
N LEU A 14 0.79 -7.52 -10.57
CA LEU A 14 -0.49 -6.81 -10.69
C LEU A 14 -0.91 -6.69 -12.16
N ARG A 15 -1.22 -7.85 -12.77
CA ARG A 15 -1.67 -7.98 -14.16
C ARG A 15 -2.77 -9.02 -14.28
N LEU A 16 -3.54 -8.96 -15.36
CA LEU A 16 -4.57 -9.95 -15.65
C LEU A 16 -3.97 -11.24 -16.25
N PRO A 17 -4.45 -12.42 -15.84
CA PRO A 17 -5.37 -12.60 -14.72
C PRO A 17 -4.69 -12.32 -13.39
N LEU A 18 -5.39 -11.63 -12.48
CA LEU A 18 -4.86 -11.41 -11.13
C LEU A 18 -4.56 -12.74 -10.45
N PRO A 19 -3.45 -12.83 -9.68
CA PRO A 19 -3.24 -13.97 -8.81
C PRO A 19 -4.45 -14.16 -7.88
N LYS A 20 -4.88 -15.41 -7.74
CA LYS A 20 -5.99 -15.72 -6.84
C LYS A 20 -5.65 -15.27 -5.42
N ALA A 21 -6.55 -14.52 -4.80
CA ALA A 21 -6.40 -14.13 -3.41
C ALA A 21 -6.30 -15.36 -2.50
N LEU A 22 -5.37 -15.29 -1.56
CA LEU A 22 -5.23 -16.22 -0.45
C LEU A 22 -6.13 -15.79 0.70
N GLU A 23 -6.05 -16.47 1.86
CA GLU A 23 -6.83 -16.11 3.06
C GLU A 23 -6.60 -14.63 3.45
N GLU A 24 -5.35 -14.17 3.36
CA GLU A 24 -4.93 -12.81 3.68
C GLU A 24 -4.05 -12.27 2.53
N THR A 25 -4.64 -11.52 1.61
CA THR A 25 -3.93 -10.93 0.46
C THR A 25 -4.04 -9.42 0.46
N VAL A 26 -2.93 -8.74 0.18
CA VAL A 26 -2.86 -7.29 -0.02
C VAL A 26 -2.32 -7.02 -1.41
N TYR A 27 -3.07 -6.31 -2.23
CA TYR A 27 -2.63 -5.74 -3.51
C TYR A 27 -2.24 -4.28 -3.33
N THR A 28 -1.14 -3.84 -3.92
CA THR A 28 -0.58 -2.49 -3.73
C THR A 28 -0.47 -1.70 -5.05
N PRO A 29 -1.55 -1.59 -5.86
CA PRO A 29 -1.48 -0.92 -7.14
C PRO A 29 -1.26 0.59 -7.01
N HIS A 30 -0.46 1.16 -7.92
CA HIS A 30 -0.54 2.59 -8.23
C HIS A 30 -1.74 2.86 -9.18
N ALA A 31 -2.05 4.14 -9.44
CA ALA A 31 -3.22 4.51 -10.23
C ALA A 31 -3.29 3.83 -11.61
N GLY A 32 -2.16 3.72 -12.32
CA GLY A 32 -2.11 3.09 -13.63
C GLY A 32 -2.36 1.58 -13.58
N GLU A 33 -1.85 0.89 -12.55
CA GLU A 33 -2.12 -0.54 -12.32
C GLU A 33 -3.57 -0.76 -11.94
N PHE A 34 -4.09 0.07 -11.04
CA PHE A 34 -5.49 0.01 -10.63
C PHE A 34 -6.44 0.17 -11.82
N SER A 35 -6.19 1.18 -12.69
CA SER A 35 -7.03 1.41 -13.86
C SER A 35 -7.06 0.23 -14.83
N ARG A 36 -5.93 -0.45 -15.00
CA ARG A 36 -5.85 -1.65 -15.86
C ARG A 36 -6.60 -2.85 -15.29
N LEU A 37 -6.68 -2.96 -13.97
CA LEU A 37 -7.23 -4.12 -13.27
C LEU A 37 -8.71 -3.96 -12.91
N PHE A 38 -9.11 -2.75 -12.49
CA PHE A 38 -10.38 -2.50 -11.82
C PHE A 38 -11.19 -1.36 -12.43
N GLY A 39 -10.64 -0.65 -13.42
CA GLY A 39 -11.28 0.50 -14.05
C GLY A 39 -10.77 1.84 -13.51
N ASP A 40 -11.30 2.92 -14.06
CA ASP A 40 -10.81 4.28 -13.84
C ASP A 40 -10.70 4.67 -12.36
N VAL A 41 -9.65 5.44 -12.05
CA VAL A 41 -9.45 6.05 -10.72
C VAL A 41 -10.17 7.39 -10.68
N PRO A 42 -11.25 7.55 -9.90
CA PRO A 42 -11.96 8.81 -9.79
C PRO A 42 -11.07 9.92 -9.21
N LYS A 43 -11.30 11.16 -9.67
CA LYS A 43 -10.60 12.34 -9.14
C LYS A 43 -11.12 12.71 -7.74
N ASP A 44 -12.43 12.63 -7.54
CA ASP A 44 -13.04 12.84 -6.23
C ASP A 44 -12.63 11.76 -5.24
N LEU A 45 -12.21 12.16 -4.04
CA LEU A 45 -11.67 11.25 -3.04
C LEU A 45 -12.73 10.28 -2.49
N ALA A 46 -13.97 10.73 -2.33
CA ALA A 46 -15.05 9.87 -1.83
C ALA A 46 -15.44 8.83 -2.89
N GLU A 47 -15.48 9.23 -4.16
CA GLU A 47 -15.71 8.31 -5.28
C GLU A 47 -14.57 7.31 -5.43
N ARG A 48 -13.33 7.76 -5.27
CA ARG A 48 -12.14 6.90 -5.25
C ARG A 48 -12.23 5.87 -4.13
N GLY A 49 -12.66 6.28 -2.93
CA GLY A 49 -12.91 5.36 -1.81
C GLY A 49 -13.95 4.30 -2.15
N ARG A 50 -15.05 4.68 -2.84
CA ARG A 50 -16.07 3.74 -3.30
C ARG A 50 -15.53 2.76 -4.35
N ALA A 51 -14.73 3.26 -5.31
CA ALA A 51 -14.12 2.43 -6.35
C ALA A 51 -13.16 1.39 -5.75
N VAL A 52 -12.27 1.81 -4.83
CA VAL A 52 -11.34 0.89 -4.16
C VAL A 52 -12.09 -0.11 -3.28
N ARG A 53 -13.13 0.32 -2.59
CA ARG A 53 -13.97 -0.59 -1.79
C ARG A 53 -14.63 -1.66 -2.65
N LYS A 54 -15.20 -1.26 -3.79
CA LYS A 54 -15.80 -2.21 -4.73
C LYS A 54 -14.76 -3.19 -5.25
N ALA A 55 -13.63 -2.69 -5.73
CA ALA A 55 -12.54 -3.52 -6.25
C ALA A 55 -12.03 -4.53 -5.22
N ALA A 56 -11.85 -4.10 -3.96
CA ALA A 56 -11.42 -4.97 -2.87
C ALA A 56 -12.45 -6.08 -2.57
N GLY A 57 -13.75 -5.73 -2.58
CA GLY A 57 -14.83 -6.70 -2.41
C GLY A 57 -14.86 -7.74 -3.55
N ASP A 58 -14.76 -7.28 -4.79
CA ASP A 58 -14.76 -8.15 -5.97
C ASP A 58 -13.52 -9.07 -6.02
N ALA A 59 -12.37 -8.55 -5.59
CA ALA A 59 -11.12 -9.32 -5.55
C ALA A 59 -11.00 -10.25 -4.33
N GLY A 60 -11.83 -10.07 -3.30
CA GLY A 60 -11.71 -10.80 -2.04
C GLY A 60 -10.38 -10.55 -1.31
N ALA A 61 -9.82 -9.35 -1.44
CA ALA A 61 -8.51 -8.99 -0.92
C ALA A 61 -8.49 -7.55 -0.40
N VAL A 62 -7.46 -7.20 0.36
CA VAL A 62 -7.18 -5.81 0.70
C VAL A 62 -6.50 -5.13 -0.49
N ILE A 63 -6.90 -3.91 -0.79
CA ILE A 63 -6.24 -3.07 -1.80
C ILE A 63 -5.70 -1.81 -1.13
N ILE A 64 -4.43 -1.51 -1.40
CA ILE A 64 -3.80 -0.21 -1.16
C ILE A 64 -3.65 0.48 -2.52
N LEU A 65 -4.52 1.41 -2.84
CA LEU A 65 -4.31 2.29 -4.00
C LEU A 65 -3.34 3.40 -3.60
N LYS A 66 -2.11 3.31 -4.13
CA LYS A 66 -1.03 4.28 -3.89
C LYS A 66 -1.32 5.62 -4.59
N GLY A 67 -1.05 6.74 -3.92
CA GLY A 67 -1.21 8.08 -4.48
C GLY A 67 -0.82 9.17 -3.48
N GLU A 68 -1.10 10.42 -3.78
CA GLU A 68 -0.93 11.54 -2.84
C GLU A 68 -1.73 11.32 -1.54
N VAL A 69 -2.91 10.74 -1.67
CA VAL A 69 -3.69 10.16 -0.58
C VAL A 69 -3.87 8.70 -0.91
N ASP A 70 -3.27 7.83 -0.11
CA ASP A 70 -3.48 6.40 -0.27
C ASP A 70 -4.89 6.01 0.18
N VAL A 71 -5.50 5.10 -0.55
CA VAL A 71 -6.82 4.58 -0.23
C VAL A 71 -6.72 3.09 0.06
N ILE A 72 -7.11 2.68 1.26
CA ILE A 72 -7.03 1.30 1.71
C ILE A 72 -8.43 0.76 1.92
N SER A 73 -8.73 -0.41 1.37
CA SER A 73 -10.01 -1.08 1.60
C SER A 73 -9.89 -2.60 1.62
N ASN A 74 -10.79 -3.22 2.39
CA ASN A 74 -11.01 -4.68 2.42
C ASN A 74 -12.38 -5.06 1.85
N GLY A 75 -13.04 -4.18 1.11
CA GLY A 75 -14.41 -4.36 0.62
C GLY A 75 -15.51 -3.90 1.59
N CYS A 76 -15.23 -3.86 2.89
CA CYS A 76 -16.18 -3.40 3.91
C CYS A 76 -15.81 -2.03 4.48
N ARG A 77 -14.56 -1.87 4.87
CA ARG A 77 -14.00 -0.64 5.46
C ARG A 77 -13.14 0.09 4.45
N VAL A 78 -13.08 1.42 4.55
CA VAL A 78 -12.17 2.28 3.80
C VAL A 78 -11.37 3.15 4.76
N ARG A 79 -10.09 3.35 4.48
CA ARG A 79 -9.22 4.31 5.16
C ARG A 79 -8.47 5.14 4.12
N PHE A 80 -8.19 6.37 4.50
CA PHE A 80 -7.40 7.32 3.72
C PHE A 80 -6.15 7.68 4.52
N ASN A 81 -4.98 7.48 3.92
CA ASN A 81 -3.72 7.89 4.50
C ASN A 81 -3.24 9.17 3.81
N ARG A 82 -2.91 10.18 4.62
CA ARG A 82 -2.39 11.48 4.17
C ARG A 82 -0.96 11.73 4.65
N SER A 83 -0.34 10.76 5.33
CA SER A 83 1.07 10.86 5.67
C SER A 83 1.93 10.64 4.43
N GLY A 84 3.09 11.23 4.44
CA GLY A 84 4.02 11.22 3.32
C GLY A 84 4.27 12.61 2.76
N CYS A 85 5.22 12.71 1.84
CA CYS A 85 5.61 13.97 1.21
C CYS A 85 5.97 13.73 -0.27
N SER A 86 6.04 14.82 -1.04
CA SER A 86 6.37 14.76 -2.48
C SER A 86 7.73 14.14 -2.78
N SER A 87 8.70 14.31 -1.88
CA SER A 87 10.05 13.72 -2.02
C SER A 87 10.04 12.18 -2.04
N MET A 88 8.97 11.54 -1.59
CA MET A 88 8.80 10.08 -1.68
C MET A 88 8.47 9.58 -3.10
N THR A 89 8.28 10.48 -4.08
CA THR A 89 8.05 10.13 -5.48
C THR A 89 9.37 9.71 -6.16
N VAL A 90 10.01 8.69 -5.60
CA VAL A 90 11.26 8.09 -6.10
C VAL A 90 11.10 6.59 -6.25
N GLY A 91 11.89 5.99 -7.15
CA GLY A 91 11.87 4.53 -7.35
C GLY A 91 12.24 3.76 -6.08
N GLY A 92 11.51 2.67 -5.81
CA GLY A 92 11.79 1.77 -4.69
C GLY A 92 10.94 2.01 -3.43
N THR A 93 10.24 3.14 -3.30
CA THR A 93 9.32 3.36 -2.16
C THR A 93 8.18 2.35 -2.15
N GLY A 94 7.63 1.99 -3.33
CA GLY A 94 6.65 0.91 -3.44
C GLY A 94 7.17 -0.44 -2.92
N ASP A 95 8.44 -0.78 -3.20
CA ASP A 95 9.07 -2.00 -2.69
C ASP A 95 9.21 -1.96 -1.16
N VAL A 96 9.52 -0.78 -0.60
CA VAL A 96 9.55 -0.57 0.85
C VAL A 96 8.16 -0.80 1.44
N LEU A 97 7.12 -0.19 0.85
CA LEU A 97 5.73 -0.39 1.28
C LEU A 97 5.33 -1.88 1.25
N ALA A 98 5.62 -2.56 0.15
CA ALA A 98 5.32 -3.99 0.00
C ALA A 98 6.04 -4.83 1.07
N GLY A 99 7.32 -4.55 1.33
CA GLY A 99 8.11 -5.21 2.35
C GLY A 99 7.58 -4.98 3.77
N VAL A 100 7.25 -3.74 4.12
CA VAL A 100 6.67 -3.38 5.44
C VAL A 100 5.30 -4.03 5.61
N THR A 101 4.46 -3.97 4.58
CA THR A 101 3.14 -4.64 4.59
C THR A 101 3.30 -6.14 4.83
N GLY A 102 4.23 -6.80 4.13
CA GLY A 102 4.52 -8.23 4.30
C GLY A 102 4.99 -8.58 5.71
N GLY A 103 5.88 -7.77 6.28
CA GLY A 103 6.35 -7.93 7.66
C GLY A 103 5.21 -7.80 8.68
N LEU A 104 4.37 -6.79 8.55
CA LEU A 104 3.21 -6.58 9.43
C LEU A 104 2.12 -7.65 9.22
N LEU A 105 1.94 -8.12 8.00
CA LEU A 105 0.99 -9.19 7.66
C LEU A 105 1.31 -10.52 8.36
N CYS A 106 2.56 -10.72 8.78
CA CYS A 106 2.92 -11.89 9.59
C CYS A 106 2.27 -11.89 10.98
N ARG A 107 1.84 -10.73 11.49
CA ARG A 107 1.33 -10.55 12.86
C ARG A 107 -0.06 -9.95 12.94
N LEU A 108 -0.50 -9.24 11.91
CA LEU A 108 -1.77 -8.51 11.87
C LEU A 108 -2.67 -9.05 10.76
N PRO A 109 -4.00 -8.91 10.89
CA PRO A 109 -4.90 -9.10 9.77
C PRO A 109 -4.57 -8.16 8.62
N ALA A 110 -4.89 -8.54 7.39
CA ALA A 110 -4.45 -7.85 6.17
C ALA A 110 -4.82 -6.36 6.13
N PHE A 111 -6.03 -5.99 6.57
CA PHE A 111 -6.48 -4.60 6.55
C PHE A 111 -5.71 -3.73 7.55
N GLU A 112 -5.49 -4.23 8.76
CA GLU A 112 -4.72 -3.57 9.81
C GLU A 112 -3.24 -3.44 9.41
N ALA A 113 -2.66 -4.51 8.84
CA ALA A 113 -1.29 -4.51 8.32
C ALA A 113 -1.11 -3.45 7.21
N ALA A 114 -2.06 -3.39 6.27
CA ALA A 114 -2.05 -2.42 5.18
C ALA A 114 -2.14 -0.97 5.70
N CYS A 115 -3.07 -0.70 6.62
CA CYS A 115 -3.22 0.64 7.21
C CYS A 115 -1.98 1.08 8.00
N ALA A 116 -1.41 0.17 8.79
CA ALA A 116 -0.21 0.45 9.56
C ALA A 116 1.02 0.67 8.65
N ALA A 117 1.14 -0.12 7.58
CA ALA A 117 2.24 -0.02 6.64
C ALA A 117 2.28 1.33 5.92
N VAL A 118 1.16 1.77 5.32
CA VAL A 118 1.12 3.06 4.61
C VAL A 118 1.34 4.24 5.55
N TYR A 119 0.83 4.16 6.77
CA TYR A 119 1.07 5.19 7.77
C TYR A 119 2.54 5.24 8.19
N ALA A 120 3.14 4.09 8.49
CA ALA A 120 4.53 3.99 8.91
C ALA A 120 5.49 4.45 7.80
N GLU A 121 5.24 4.04 6.57
CA GLU A 121 6.03 4.48 5.41
C GLU A 121 5.92 5.99 5.19
N GLY A 122 4.71 6.54 5.20
CA GLY A 122 4.51 7.97 5.03
C GLY A 122 5.21 8.79 6.11
N ARG A 123 5.07 8.40 7.38
CA ARG A 123 5.77 9.06 8.51
C ARG A 123 7.29 8.93 8.43
N ALA A 124 7.77 7.77 7.99
CA ALA A 124 9.21 7.55 7.75
C ALA A 124 9.73 8.43 6.62
N GLY A 125 8.98 8.56 5.54
CA GLY A 125 9.31 9.42 4.41
C GLY A 125 9.36 10.90 4.79
N GLU A 126 8.40 11.38 5.60
CA GLU A 126 8.41 12.74 6.14
C GLU A 126 9.67 12.99 7.00
N ALA A 127 10.02 12.04 7.88
CA ALA A 127 11.21 12.15 8.72
C ALA A 127 12.52 12.12 7.91
N ALA A 128 12.64 11.19 6.98
CA ALA A 128 13.82 11.08 6.10
C ALA A 128 13.97 12.29 5.18
N SER A 129 12.87 12.83 4.65
CA SER A 129 12.83 14.02 3.82
C SER A 129 13.33 15.27 4.55
N PHE A 130 13.14 15.37 5.86
CA PHE A 130 13.65 16.47 6.67
C PHE A 130 15.19 16.54 6.63
N GLU A 131 15.86 15.40 6.55
CA GLU A 131 17.32 15.31 6.48
C GLU A 131 17.86 15.38 5.03
N ALA A 132 17.20 14.63 4.12
CA ALA A 132 17.68 14.43 2.74
C ALA A 132 17.11 15.43 1.72
N GLY A 133 16.00 16.12 2.02
CA GLY A 133 15.32 16.99 1.06
C GLY A 133 14.92 16.23 -0.21
N ASP A 134 15.16 16.85 -1.36
CA ASP A 134 14.91 16.25 -2.69
C ASP A 134 15.90 15.14 -3.06
N GLY A 135 16.93 14.91 -2.25
CA GLY A 135 17.87 13.80 -2.40
C GLY A 135 17.41 12.49 -1.74
N LEU A 136 16.18 12.42 -1.25
CA LEU A 136 15.62 11.24 -0.60
C LEU A 136 15.76 10.00 -1.48
N MET A 137 16.24 8.91 -0.90
CA MET A 137 16.23 7.57 -1.49
C MET A 137 15.31 6.64 -0.70
N ALA A 138 14.76 5.62 -1.37
CA ALA A 138 13.89 4.63 -0.73
C ALA A 138 14.58 3.93 0.47
N SER A 139 15.89 3.72 0.41
CA SER A 139 16.69 3.15 1.51
C SER A 139 16.69 3.99 2.78
N ASP A 140 16.47 5.30 2.68
CA ASP A 140 16.48 6.20 3.83
C ASP A 140 15.23 5.97 4.71
N LEU A 141 14.13 5.54 4.10
CA LEU A 141 12.91 5.20 4.83
C LEU A 141 13.11 4.04 5.81
N LEU A 142 13.98 3.07 5.48
CA LEU A 142 14.16 1.85 6.26
C LEU A 142 14.58 2.15 7.71
N LYS A 143 15.43 3.14 7.91
CA LYS A 143 15.89 3.55 9.25
C LYS A 143 14.78 4.20 10.07
N GLU A 144 13.91 4.94 9.40
CA GLU A 144 12.84 5.71 10.04
C GLU A 144 11.61 4.83 10.35
N ILE A 145 11.32 3.84 9.51
CA ILE A 145 10.19 2.91 9.71
C ILE A 145 10.27 2.23 11.08
N ALA A 146 11.44 1.74 11.47
CA ALA A 146 11.63 1.11 12.77
C ALA A 146 11.31 2.06 13.93
N LYS A 147 11.66 3.35 13.79
CA LYS A 147 11.37 4.36 14.82
C LYS A 147 9.89 4.70 14.90
N VAL A 148 9.14 4.58 13.80
CA VAL A 148 7.69 4.81 13.79
C VAL A 148 6.93 3.63 14.39
N LEU A 149 7.33 2.40 14.06
CA LEU A 149 6.61 1.19 14.46
C LEU A 149 6.87 0.76 15.91
N TRP A 150 8.03 1.13 16.48
CA TRP A 150 8.48 0.63 17.79
C TRP A 150 8.73 1.75 18.83
N LYS A 151 7.89 2.77 18.81
CA LYS A 151 7.89 3.81 19.84
C LYS A 151 7.14 3.36 21.09
#